data_955e52d16830ed62389c1edb83e4acca
#
_entry.id   955e52d16830ed62389c1edb83e4acca
#
_cell.length_a   1.000
_cell.length_b   1.000
_cell.length_c   1.000
_cell.angle_alpha   90.00
_cell.angle_beta   90.00
_cell.angle_gamma   90.00
#
_symmetry.space_group_name_H-M   'P 1'
#
loop_
_entity.id
_entity.type
_entity.pdbx_description
1 polymer ?
#
loop_
_entity_poly.entity_id
_entity_poly.type
_entity_poly.pdbx_seq_one_letter_code
_entity_poly.pdbx_strand_id
1 'polypeptide(L)'
;MPGRRRRVFPVVAAAFAIPVVLVVTGVGDGRVASANSSGQTQIAAAPITMRILLPGVGLERGLQVKTILAERAISARFPEITEIGGVRPDGMKWHPEGLAIDVVIPDYSTPAGKELGDRVMAFAFQNADRFGLVNVIWQQTYHPIGGKAHRMADLGSDDANHYTHVHIATNGGGYPNGTETYAD
;
A
#
# COMPACT_ATOMS: atom_id res chain seq x y z
N MET A 1 -27.51 43.37 -18.51
CA MET A 1 -26.25 42.64 -18.59
C MET A 1 -25.30 43.18 -17.54
N PRO A 2 -24.92 42.44 -16.48
CA PRO A 2 -23.87 42.83 -15.55
C PRO A 2 -22.60 42.02 -15.80
N GLY A 3 -21.47 42.76 -15.84
CA GLY A 3 -20.14 42.28 -16.21
C GLY A 3 -19.49 41.30 -15.22
N ARG A 4 -18.84 40.29 -15.78
CA ARG A 4 -17.98 39.34 -15.08
C ARG A 4 -16.70 40.04 -14.61
N ARG A 5 -16.51 40.16 -13.29
CA ARG A 5 -15.23 40.56 -12.68
C ARG A 5 -14.31 39.33 -12.64
N ARG A 6 -13.21 39.40 -13.36
CA ARG A 6 -12.08 38.46 -13.27
C ARG A 6 -11.33 38.67 -11.95
N ARG A 7 -11.25 37.66 -11.12
CA ARG A 7 -10.38 37.66 -9.93
C ARG A 7 -8.97 37.26 -10.40
N VAL A 8 -8.02 38.15 -10.21
CA VAL A 8 -6.59 37.93 -10.42
C VAL A 8 -6.04 37.45 -9.07
N PHE A 9 -5.42 36.27 -9.02
CA PHE A 9 -4.70 35.76 -7.87
C PHE A 9 -3.24 36.21 -7.93
N PRO A 10 -2.62 36.71 -6.86
CA PRO A 10 -1.22 37.06 -6.86
C PRO A 10 -0.35 35.81 -6.79
N VAL A 11 0.64 35.74 -7.67
CA VAL A 11 1.71 34.73 -7.63
C VAL A 11 2.68 35.16 -6.55
N VAL A 12 2.83 34.36 -5.48
CA VAL A 12 3.87 34.54 -4.47
C VAL A 12 5.11 33.82 -4.94
N ALA A 13 6.13 34.59 -5.32
CA ALA A 13 7.47 34.08 -5.61
C ALA A 13 8.22 33.82 -4.30
N ALA A 14 8.56 32.57 -4.04
CA ALA A 14 9.46 32.20 -2.93
C ALA A 14 10.91 32.41 -3.35
N ALA A 15 11.59 33.36 -2.70
CA ALA A 15 13.02 33.60 -2.88
C ALA A 15 13.82 32.58 -2.06
N PHE A 16 14.63 31.77 -2.74
CA PHE A 16 15.62 30.90 -2.10
C PHE A 16 16.86 31.72 -1.74
N ALA A 17 17.16 31.85 -0.45
CA ALA A 17 18.40 32.43 0.04
C ALA A 17 19.52 31.39 -0.05
N ILE A 18 20.57 31.70 -0.81
CA ILE A 18 21.80 30.89 -0.91
C ILE A 18 22.71 31.36 0.23
N PRO A 19 23.23 30.50 1.14
CA PRO A 19 24.20 30.92 2.11
C PRO A 19 25.56 31.17 1.45
N VAL A 20 26.09 32.38 1.60
CA VAL A 20 27.47 32.74 1.22
C VAL A 20 28.40 32.21 2.30
N VAL A 21 29.28 31.27 1.92
CA VAL A 21 30.38 30.84 2.80
C VAL A 21 31.53 31.80 2.65
N LEU A 22 31.84 32.50 3.72
CA LEU A 22 33.01 33.38 3.81
C LEU A 22 34.25 32.52 4.09
N VAL A 23 35.17 32.46 3.10
CA VAL A 23 36.47 31.80 3.28
C VAL A 23 37.45 32.85 3.79
N VAL A 24 37.91 32.69 5.05
CA VAL A 24 39.01 33.48 5.62
C VAL A 24 40.33 32.81 5.22
N THR A 25 41.12 33.47 4.37
CA THR A 25 42.49 33.04 4.04
C THR A 25 43.45 33.55 5.08
N GLY A 26 43.94 32.67 5.97
CA GLY A 26 45.11 32.93 6.81
C GLY A 26 46.37 32.48 6.05
N VAL A 27 47.32 33.42 5.91
CA VAL A 27 48.66 33.15 5.37
C VAL A 27 49.52 32.59 6.51
N GLY A 28 50.11 31.42 6.33
CA GLY A 28 51.06 30.82 7.25
C GLY A 28 51.73 29.59 6.63
N ASP A 29 53.05 29.64 6.60
CA ASP A 29 54.04 28.81 5.92
C ASP A 29 53.85 27.29 5.83
N GLY A 30 54.08 26.83 4.62
CA GLY A 30 54.90 25.66 4.27
C GLY A 30 54.58 24.30 4.88
N ARG A 31 53.64 23.54 4.23
CA ARG A 31 53.80 22.08 3.94
C ARG A 31 52.66 21.67 3.03
N VAL A 32 52.97 21.29 1.79
CA VAL A 32 52.03 20.69 0.86
C VAL A 32 51.65 19.28 1.34
N ALA A 33 50.53 19.17 2.04
CA ALA A 33 49.85 17.90 2.22
C ALA A 33 48.74 17.80 1.14
N SER A 34 48.92 16.92 0.20
CA SER A 34 47.89 16.56 -0.79
C SER A 34 46.69 15.94 -0.05
N ALA A 35 45.68 16.75 0.24
CA ALA A 35 44.42 16.26 0.75
C ALA A 35 43.50 15.97 -0.40
N ASN A 36 43.42 14.68 -0.82
CA ASN A 36 42.40 14.17 -1.65
C ASN A 36 41.10 14.11 -0.83
N SER A 37 40.36 15.20 -0.72
CA SER A 37 39.06 15.26 -0.05
C SER A 37 37.94 15.16 -1.12
N SER A 38 37.74 13.99 -1.68
CA SER A 38 36.43 13.62 -2.22
C SER A 38 35.53 13.28 -1.02
N GLY A 39 34.90 14.30 -0.44
CA GLY A 39 33.87 14.15 0.57
C GLY A 39 32.62 13.51 -0.03
N GLN A 40 32.69 12.24 -0.36
CA GLN A 40 31.49 11.44 -0.56
C GLN A 40 30.89 11.16 0.80
N THR A 41 29.83 11.91 1.15
CA THR A 41 28.94 11.51 2.24
C THR A 41 28.26 10.20 1.80
N GLN A 42 28.84 9.07 2.16
CA GLN A 42 28.13 7.79 2.07
C GLN A 42 26.95 7.87 3.03
N ILE A 43 25.76 8.09 2.49
CA ILE A 43 24.52 7.81 3.21
C ILE A 43 24.51 6.29 3.36
N ALA A 44 24.91 5.81 4.54
CA ALA A 44 24.79 4.42 4.88
C ALA A 44 23.29 4.07 4.78
N ALA A 45 22.94 3.24 3.80
CA ALA A 45 21.60 2.69 3.72
C ALA A 45 21.32 1.93 5.02
N ALA A 46 20.26 2.30 5.72
CA ALA A 46 19.84 1.54 6.90
C ALA A 46 19.69 0.06 6.51
N PRO A 47 20.11 -0.88 7.38
CA PRO A 47 19.98 -2.29 7.08
C PRO A 47 18.50 -2.60 6.83
N ILE A 48 18.19 -3.21 5.67
CA ILE A 48 16.85 -3.71 5.37
C ILE A 48 16.64 -4.90 6.30
N THR A 49 15.93 -4.69 7.39
CA THR A 49 15.56 -5.76 8.32
C THR A 49 14.31 -6.41 7.77
N MET A 50 14.45 -7.57 7.12
CA MET A 50 13.32 -8.40 6.73
C MET A 50 12.62 -8.93 7.99
N ARG A 51 11.35 -8.59 8.16
CA ARG A 51 10.52 -9.09 9.25
C ARG A 51 9.68 -10.26 8.74
N ILE A 52 9.83 -11.43 9.39
CA ILE A 52 9.00 -12.60 9.08
C ILE A 52 7.55 -12.33 9.52
N LEU A 53 6.62 -12.57 8.62
CA LEU A 53 5.19 -12.49 8.88
C LEU A 53 4.70 -13.84 9.40
N LEU A 54 4.15 -13.84 10.60
CA LEU A 54 3.47 -14.99 11.18
C LEU A 54 2.11 -15.21 10.51
N PRO A 55 1.51 -16.42 10.65
CA PRO A 55 0.13 -16.65 10.24
C PRO A 55 -0.80 -15.58 10.82
N GLY A 56 -1.71 -15.10 9.99
CA GLY A 56 -2.64 -14.05 10.36
C GLY A 56 -3.95 -14.58 10.96
N VAL A 57 -5.01 -13.79 10.87
CA VAL A 57 -6.33 -14.14 11.42
C VAL A 57 -7.16 -15.01 10.46
N GLY A 58 -6.80 -15.06 9.18
CA GLY A 58 -7.49 -15.85 8.16
C GLY A 58 -7.01 -17.29 8.08
N LEU A 59 -7.88 -18.18 7.60
CA LEU A 59 -7.51 -19.57 7.31
C LEU A 59 -6.73 -19.65 6.01
N GLU A 60 -5.44 -20.03 6.08
CA GLU A 60 -4.55 -20.12 4.92
C GLU A 60 -4.77 -21.37 4.05
N ARG A 61 -5.46 -22.40 4.59
CA ARG A 61 -5.67 -23.65 3.87
C ARG A 61 -6.38 -23.43 2.53
N GLY A 62 -5.70 -23.83 1.43
CA GLY A 62 -6.21 -23.68 0.07
C GLY A 62 -5.96 -22.32 -0.55
N LEU A 63 -5.39 -21.36 0.17
CA LEU A 63 -4.90 -20.11 -0.40
C LEU A 63 -3.59 -20.33 -1.16
N GLN A 64 -3.36 -19.54 -2.19
CA GLN A 64 -2.09 -19.52 -2.92
C GLN A 64 -1.06 -18.59 -2.24
N VAL A 65 0.22 -18.76 -2.57
CA VAL A 65 1.36 -18.14 -1.88
C VAL A 65 1.22 -16.61 -1.74
N LYS A 66 0.87 -15.90 -2.81
CA LYS A 66 0.74 -14.44 -2.77
C LYS A 66 -0.51 -13.98 -2.01
N THR A 67 -1.55 -14.79 -2.02
CA THR A 67 -2.77 -14.53 -1.26
C THR A 67 -2.52 -14.70 0.23
N ILE A 68 -1.74 -15.72 0.65
CA ILE A 68 -1.27 -15.88 2.03
C ILE A 68 -0.38 -14.71 2.45
N LEU A 69 0.53 -14.27 1.57
CA LEU A 69 1.37 -13.11 1.85
C LEU A 69 0.54 -11.85 2.12
N ALA A 70 -0.49 -11.59 1.30
CA ALA A 70 -1.40 -10.47 1.50
C ALA A 70 -2.18 -10.59 2.82
N GLU A 71 -2.71 -11.78 3.12
CA GLU A 71 -3.42 -12.08 4.36
C GLU A 71 -2.56 -11.78 5.59
N ARG A 72 -1.36 -12.34 5.67
CA ARG A 72 -0.43 -12.15 6.79
C ARG A 72 0.00 -10.68 6.96
N ALA A 73 0.31 -10.01 5.85
CA ALA A 73 0.73 -8.61 5.87
C ALA A 73 -0.41 -7.68 6.35
N ILE A 74 -1.65 -7.93 5.93
CA ILE A 74 -2.83 -7.17 6.37
C ILE A 74 -3.10 -7.44 7.86
N SER A 75 -3.10 -8.70 8.29
CA SER A 75 -3.27 -9.06 9.71
C SER A 75 -2.21 -8.41 10.61
N ALA A 76 -0.95 -8.39 10.17
CA ALA A 76 0.13 -7.75 10.92
C ALA A 76 0.02 -6.21 10.96
N ARG A 77 -0.55 -5.59 9.92
CA ARG A 77 -0.62 -4.14 9.76
C ARG A 77 -1.86 -3.52 10.42
N PHE A 78 -2.96 -4.26 10.47
CA PHE A 78 -4.25 -3.80 10.93
C PHE A 78 -4.78 -4.70 12.07
N PRO A 79 -4.36 -4.46 13.31
CA PRO A 79 -4.82 -5.26 14.46
C PRO A 79 -6.32 -5.11 14.74
N GLU A 80 -6.97 -4.11 14.15
CA GLU A 80 -8.41 -3.92 14.20
C GLU A 80 -9.18 -4.98 13.40
N ILE A 81 -8.52 -5.62 12.41
CA ILE A 81 -9.09 -6.70 11.60
C ILE A 81 -8.99 -8.02 12.36
N THR A 82 -10.13 -8.60 12.67
CA THR A 82 -10.24 -9.86 13.43
C THR A 82 -10.76 -11.03 12.61
N GLU A 83 -11.18 -10.77 11.36
CA GLU A 83 -11.72 -11.79 10.46
C GLU A 83 -11.29 -11.52 9.01
N ILE A 84 -10.74 -12.56 8.37
CA ILE A 84 -10.40 -12.57 6.95
C ILE A 84 -10.93 -13.88 6.34
N GLY A 85 -11.89 -13.76 5.42
CA GLY A 85 -12.42 -14.87 4.63
C GLY A 85 -11.44 -15.26 3.51
N GLY A 86 -11.37 -16.54 3.22
CA GLY A 86 -10.50 -17.07 2.15
C GLY A 86 -11.25 -17.99 1.20
N VAL A 87 -10.82 -19.25 1.12
CA VAL A 87 -11.39 -20.24 0.21
C VAL A 87 -12.83 -20.58 0.58
N ARG A 88 -13.73 -20.43 -0.37
CA ARG A 88 -15.15 -20.79 -0.28
C ARG A 88 -15.72 -21.08 -1.66
N PRO A 89 -16.87 -21.78 -1.79
CA PRO A 89 -17.60 -21.86 -3.05
C PRO A 89 -18.03 -20.46 -3.51
N ASP A 90 -17.82 -20.18 -4.80
CA ASP A 90 -18.16 -18.92 -5.44
C ASP A 90 -18.46 -19.16 -6.93
N GLY A 91 -19.25 -18.26 -7.55
CA GLY A 91 -19.49 -18.27 -9.00
C GLY A 91 -18.28 -17.83 -9.83
N MET A 92 -17.32 -17.16 -9.21
CA MET A 92 -16.06 -16.70 -9.80
C MET A 92 -14.89 -17.54 -9.26
N LYS A 93 -13.79 -17.57 -9.99
CA LYS A 93 -12.61 -18.38 -9.64
C LYS A 93 -11.87 -17.90 -8.38
N TRP A 94 -12.06 -16.67 -7.99
CA TRP A 94 -11.18 -16.00 -7.01
C TRP A 94 -11.09 -16.75 -5.69
N HIS A 95 -12.22 -17.01 -5.02
CA HIS A 95 -12.26 -17.73 -3.75
C HIS A 95 -12.03 -19.24 -3.92
N PRO A 96 -12.70 -19.95 -4.87
CA PRO A 96 -12.50 -21.39 -5.03
C PRO A 96 -11.06 -21.79 -5.33
N GLU A 97 -10.30 -20.94 -6.07
CA GLU A 97 -8.91 -21.21 -6.43
C GLU A 97 -7.88 -20.63 -5.45
N GLY A 98 -8.32 -20.06 -4.31
CA GLY A 98 -7.44 -19.49 -3.31
C GLY A 98 -6.70 -18.22 -3.77
N LEU A 99 -7.29 -17.49 -4.71
CA LEU A 99 -6.73 -16.28 -5.31
C LEU A 99 -7.22 -15.00 -4.64
N ALA A 100 -8.18 -15.07 -3.71
CA ALA A 100 -8.72 -13.89 -3.05
C ALA A 100 -8.95 -14.12 -1.56
N ILE A 101 -8.96 -13.00 -0.85
CA ILE A 101 -9.38 -12.86 0.53
C ILE A 101 -10.41 -11.74 0.67
N ASP A 102 -11.31 -11.89 1.65
CA ASP A 102 -12.29 -10.89 2.06
C ASP A 102 -11.91 -10.39 3.46
N VAL A 103 -11.42 -9.16 3.54
CA VAL A 103 -11.03 -8.52 4.80
C VAL A 103 -12.28 -7.88 5.40
N VAL A 104 -12.85 -8.49 6.43
CA VAL A 104 -14.08 -8.00 7.08
C VAL A 104 -13.77 -6.72 7.84
N ILE A 105 -14.56 -5.68 7.60
CA ILE A 105 -14.39 -4.37 8.21
C ILE A 105 -15.36 -4.22 9.38
N PRO A 106 -14.86 -4.15 10.63
CA PRO A 106 -15.73 -3.88 11.78
C PRO A 106 -16.41 -2.51 11.60
N ASP A 107 -17.67 -2.43 12.00
CA ASP A 107 -18.48 -1.20 11.94
C ASP A 107 -18.46 -0.52 10.56
N TYR A 108 -18.45 -1.30 9.47
CA TYR A 108 -18.30 -0.89 8.08
C TYR A 108 -19.24 0.26 7.64
N SER A 109 -20.41 0.38 8.26
CA SER A 109 -21.40 1.43 7.94
C SER A 109 -21.03 2.80 8.53
N THR A 110 -20.14 2.83 9.54
CA THR A 110 -19.70 4.07 10.21
C THR A 110 -18.59 4.78 9.42
N PRO A 111 -18.36 6.08 9.65
CA PRO A 111 -17.21 6.78 9.06
C PRO A 111 -15.87 6.14 9.41
N ALA A 112 -15.68 5.68 10.66
CA ALA A 112 -14.44 5.03 11.10
C ALA A 112 -14.21 3.68 10.42
N GLY A 113 -15.26 2.85 10.26
CA GLY A 113 -15.17 1.59 9.51
C GLY A 113 -14.83 1.84 8.04
N LYS A 114 -15.46 2.83 7.40
CA LYS A 114 -15.13 3.19 6.01
C LYS A 114 -13.69 3.63 5.85
N GLU A 115 -13.18 4.47 6.76
CA GLU A 115 -11.79 4.89 6.77
C GLU A 115 -10.83 3.70 6.96
N LEU A 116 -11.17 2.73 7.81
CA LEU A 116 -10.38 1.50 7.98
C LEU A 116 -10.33 0.71 6.66
N GLY A 117 -11.47 0.51 5.99
CA GLY A 117 -11.52 -0.16 4.69
C GLY A 117 -10.71 0.57 3.62
N ASP A 118 -10.77 1.90 3.57
CA ASP A 118 -9.96 2.72 2.67
C ASP A 118 -8.46 2.55 2.94
N ARG A 119 -8.04 2.46 4.23
CA ARG A 119 -6.63 2.19 4.60
C ARG A 119 -6.18 0.79 4.19
N VAL A 120 -7.04 -0.23 4.35
CA VAL A 120 -6.76 -1.61 3.91
C VAL A 120 -6.60 -1.65 2.39
N MET A 121 -7.51 -1.04 1.63
CA MET A 121 -7.42 -0.93 0.18
C MET A 121 -6.13 -0.22 -0.25
N ALA A 122 -5.83 0.94 0.35
CA ALA A 122 -4.62 1.70 0.05
C ALA A 122 -3.34 0.89 0.31
N PHE A 123 -3.30 0.13 1.41
CA PHE A 123 -2.17 -0.76 1.73
C PHE A 123 -2.01 -1.89 0.70
N ALA A 124 -3.12 -2.49 0.23
CA ALA A 124 -3.07 -3.48 -0.83
C ALA A 124 -2.45 -2.92 -2.12
N PHE A 125 -2.84 -1.71 -2.52
CA PHE A 125 -2.26 -1.03 -3.68
C PHE A 125 -0.80 -0.65 -3.50
N GLN A 126 -0.38 -0.20 -2.31
CA GLN A 126 1.02 0.09 -2.00
C GLN A 126 1.93 -1.14 -2.12
N ASN A 127 1.38 -2.33 -1.91
CA ASN A 127 2.06 -3.62 -2.00
C ASN A 127 1.67 -4.41 -3.27
N ALA A 128 1.15 -3.75 -4.31
CA ALA A 128 0.55 -4.40 -5.46
C ALA A 128 1.48 -5.42 -6.14
N ASP A 129 2.72 -5.06 -6.40
CA ASP A 129 3.72 -5.94 -7.04
C ASP A 129 4.04 -7.13 -6.13
N ARG A 130 4.24 -6.89 -4.85
CA ARG A 130 4.58 -7.88 -3.84
C ARG A 130 3.46 -8.91 -3.67
N PHE A 131 2.21 -8.48 -3.60
CA PHE A 131 1.04 -9.35 -3.48
C PHE A 131 0.60 -9.94 -4.81
N GLY A 132 1.18 -9.47 -5.93
CA GLY A 132 0.66 -9.81 -7.26
C GLY A 132 -0.81 -9.41 -7.38
N LEU A 133 -1.16 -8.23 -6.89
CA LEU A 133 -2.52 -7.71 -6.84
C LEU A 133 -3.12 -7.65 -8.25
N VAL A 134 -4.36 -8.11 -8.38
CA VAL A 134 -5.12 -8.05 -9.63
C VAL A 134 -6.21 -6.99 -9.54
N ASN A 135 -7.00 -7.02 -8.48
CA ASN A 135 -8.02 -6.03 -8.20
C ASN A 135 -8.35 -5.97 -6.71
N VAL A 136 -9.02 -4.88 -6.34
CA VAL A 136 -9.70 -4.73 -5.05
C VAL A 136 -11.15 -4.34 -5.33
N ILE A 137 -12.10 -4.87 -4.53
CA ILE A 137 -13.48 -4.38 -4.53
C ILE A 137 -13.79 -3.85 -3.13
N TRP A 138 -14.26 -2.60 -3.07
CA TRP A 138 -14.64 -1.94 -1.85
C TRP A 138 -15.72 -0.89 -2.12
N GLN A 139 -16.73 -0.77 -1.25
CA GLN A 139 -17.81 0.20 -1.37
C GLN A 139 -18.47 0.16 -2.78
N GLN A 140 -18.86 -1.04 -3.23
CA GLN A 140 -19.51 -1.28 -4.52
C GLN A 140 -18.65 -0.80 -5.72
N THR A 141 -17.34 -0.66 -5.55
CA THR A 141 -16.44 -0.16 -6.58
C THR A 141 -15.34 -1.18 -6.87
N TYR A 142 -15.21 -1.56 -8.13
CA TYR A 142 -14.14 -2.41 -8.63
C TYR A 142 -12.91 -1.57 -9.01
N HIS A 143 -11.78 -1.89 -8.44
CA HIS A 143 -10.50 -1.20 -8.63
C HIS A 143 -9.47 -2.16 -9.24
N PRO A 144 -9.32 -2.23 -10.58
CA PRO A 144 -8.31 -3.08 -11.22
C PRO A 144 -6.91 -2.47 -11.10
N ILE A 145 -5.88 -3.31 -11.08
CA ILE A 145 -4.50 -2.86 -11.29
C ILE A 145 -4.33 -2.36 -12.73
N GLY A 146 -3.75 -1.18 -12.88
CA GLY A 146 -3.47 -0.58 -14.20
C GLY A 146 -4.72 -0.14 -14.98
N GLY A 147 -5.90 -0.17 -14.37
CA GLY A 147 -7.16 0.21 -14.98
C GLY A 147 -7.90 1.32 -14.25
N LYS A 148 -9.02 1.75 -14.81
CA LYS A 148 -9.88 2.77 -14.20
C LYS A 148 -10.89 2.10 -13.26
N ALA A 149 -10.98 2.61 -12.03
CA ALA A 149 -12.01 2.20 -11.09
C ALA A 149 -13.42 2.54 -11.63
N HIS A 150 -14.39 1.66 -11.35
CA HIS A 150 -15.77 1.88 -11.74
C HIS A 150 -16.74 1.27 -10.73
N ARG A 151 -17.89 1.91 -10.58
CA ARG A 151 -18.96 1.39 -9.73
C ARG A 151 -19.58 0.15 -10.35
N MET A 152 -19.80 -0.87 -9.52
CA MET A 152 -20.47 -2.12 -9.92
C MET A 152 -22.00 -1.97 -9.87
N ALA A 153 -22.71 -2.87 -10.53
CA ALA A 153 -24.15 -2.99 -10.40
C ALA A 153 -24.53 -3.29 -8.94
N ASP A 154 -25.72 -2.87 -8.54
CA ASP A 154 -26.27 -3.21 -7.24
C ASP A 154 -26.70 -4.70 -7.22
N LEU A 155 -26.17 -5.46 -6.28
CA LEU A 155 -26.43 -6.89 -6.10
C LEU A 155 -27.40 -7.16 -4.95
N GLY A 156 -28.02 -6.12 -4.37
CA GLY A 156 -29.16 -6.21 -3.46
C GLY A 156 -28.83 -6.40 -1.97
N SER A 157 -27.56 -6.54 -1.58
CA SER A 157 -27.18 -6.57 -0.17
C SER A 157 -25.84 -5.88 0.07
N ASP A 158 -25.59 -5.44 1.29
CA ASP A 158 -24.31 -4.83 1.68
C ASP A 158 -23.14 -5.76 1.46
N ASP A 159 -23.31 -7.05 1.76
CA ASP A 159 -22.28 -8.06 1.57
C ASP A 159 -21.98 -8.28 0.08
N ALA A 160 -22.99 -8.53 -0.74
CA ALA A 160 -22.81 -8.72 -2.18
C ALA A 160 -22.25 -7.46 -2.88
N ASN A 161 -22.53 -6.29 -2.34
CA ASN A 161 -22.02 -5.00 -2.82
C ASN A 161 -20.64 -4.62 -2.22
N HIS A 162 -20.01 -5.51 -1.44
CA HIS A 162 -18.71 -5.27 -0.81
C HIS A 162 -18.66 -4.00 0.07
N TYR A 163 -19.74 -3.74 0.80
CA TYR A 163 -19.76 -2.70 1.84
C TYR A 163 -19.23 -3.23 3.17
N THR A 164 -19.35 -4.55 3.43
CA THR A 164 -18.99 -5.19 4.70
C THR A 164 -17.51 -5.56 4.78
N HIS A 165 -16.85 -5.72 3.63
CA HIS A 165 -15.48 -6.22 3.53
C HIS A 165 -14.74 -5.63 2.32
N VAL A 166 -13.41 -5.61 2.40
CA VAL A 166 -12.53 -5.32 1.27
C VAL A 166 -12.14 -6.65 0.62
N HIS A 167 -12.63 -6.90 -0.60
CA HIS A 167 -12.23 -8.04 -1.42
C HIS A 167 -10.90 -7.75 -2.10
N ILE A 168 -9.90 -8.61 -1.94
CA ILE A 168 -8.56 -8.46 -2.50
C ILE A 168 -8.21 -9.69 -3.31
N ALA A 169 -8.05 -9.54 -4.62
CA ALA A 169 -7.68 -10.61 -5.52
C ALA A 169 -6.21 -10.50 -5.98
N THR A 170 -5.52 -11.64 -6.01
CA THR A 170 -4.11 -11.77 -6.40
C THR A 170 -3.95 -12.68 -7.61
N ASN A 171 -2.76 -12.68 -8.22
CA ASN A 171 -2.41 -13.65 -9.26
C ASN A 171 -1.91 -15.00 -8.69
N GLY A 172 -1.99 -15.20 -7.39
CA GLY A 172 -1.79 -16.44 -6.65
C GLY A 172 -0.35 -16.87 -6.42
N GLY A 173 0.42 -17.11 -7.44
CA GLY A 173 1.80 -17.61 -7.34
C GLY A 173 1.93 -19.11 -7.06
N GLY A 174 0.87 -19.88 -7.23
CA GLY A 174 0.82 -21.32 -6.95
C GLY A 174 0.49 -21.66 -5.49
N TYR A 175 0.22 -22.95 -5.22
CA TYR A 175 -0.06 -23.42 -3.87
C TYR A 175 1.24 -23.64 -3.09
N PRO A 176 1.24 -23.38 -1.76
CA PRO A 176 2.41 -23.60 -0.92
C PRO A 176 2.89 -25.04 -0.96
N ASN A 177 4.20 -25.22 -0.93
CA ASN A 177 4.86 -26.52 -0.83
C ASN A 177 5.65 -26.70 0.48
N GLY A 178 5.60 -25.70 1.39
CA GLY A 178 6.24 -25.71 2.70
C GLY A 178 7.64 -25.12 2.74
N THR A 179 8.13 -24.56 1.63
CA THR A 179 9.46 -23.90 1.56
C THR A 179 9.36 -22.38 1.58
N GLU A 180 8.13 -21.83 1.55
CA GLU A 180 7.88 -20.41 1.44
C GLU A 180 8.27 -19.66 2.71
N THR A 181 8.88 -18.48 2.51
CA THR A 181 9.10 -17.50 3.57
C THR A 181 8.27 -16.26 3.27
N TYR A 182 7.39 -15.91 4.20
CA TYR A 182 6.57 -14.71 4.12
C TYR A 182 7.25 -13.61 4.95
N ALA A 183 7.64 -12.52 4.32
CA ALA A 183 8.35 -11.42 4.99
C ALA A 183 7.91 -10.05 4.47
N ASP A 184 8.05 -9.02 5.33
CA ASP A 184 7.89 -7.60 5.01
C ASP A 184 9.15 -7.04 4.37
#